data_ee6c93252da0a4c91f7e1db5a2d14db2
#
_entry.id   ee6c93252da0a4c91f7e1db5a2d14db2
#
_cell.length_a   1.000
_cell.length_b   1.000
_cell.length_c   1.000
_cell.angle_alpha   90.00
_cell.angle_beta   90.00
_cell.angle_gamma   90.00
#
_symmetry.space_group_name_H-M   'P 1'
#
loop_
_entity.id
_entity.type
_entity.pdbx_description
1 polymer ?
#
loop_
_entity_poly.entity_id
_entity_poly.type
_entity_poly.pdbx_seq_one_letter_code
_entity_poly.pdbx_strand_id
1 'polypeptide(L)'
;FKQKTAYEIASCLVGSEMCIRDSNKTMLDDFMTRATLAGIGVALTSAPLGCFVVWRRMAYFGEATAHAAMLGVAISLALQVSIFGGALLVALIMSAVVTQLSGRNYATDTLLGVFAHSALAVGLVIVSLLSGVRLDLMAYLFGDILAVSREDLTIIWGGVALIFALIAWRWTPLLITTLNEELAYAKGLNPRREQLILTLSLAITIAISIKVVGILLIAAMLIIPAAMARNLSRKSIVL
;
A
#
# COMPACT_ATOMS: atom_id res chain seq x y z
N PHE A 1 26.59 -43.40 33.36
CA PHE A 1 26.73 -41.96 32.97
C PHE A 1 28.10 -41.81 32.28
N LYS A 2 28.10 -41.70 30.94
CA LYS A 2 29.31 -41.36 30.19
C LYS A 2 29.47 -39.83 30.27
N GLN A 3 30.54 -39.37 30.91
CA GLN A 3 30.93 -37.95 30.87
C GLN A 3 31.25 -37.58 29.40
N LYS A 4 30.61 -36.56 28.89
CA LYS A 4 30.96 -35.98 27.59
C LYS A 4 32.39 -35.43 27.68
N THR A 5 33.21 -35.82 26.75
CA THR A 5 34.60 -35.40 26.66
C THR A 5 34.70 -33.87 26.42
N ALA A 6 35.73 -33.22 26.95
CA ALA A 6 35.98 -31.78 26.77
C ALA A 6 35.94 -31.34 25.32
N TYR A 7 36.20 -32.26 24.38
CA TYR A 7 36.11 -32.04 22.93
C TYR A 7 34.67 -31.85 22.43
N GLU A 8 33.69 -32.56 23.00
CA GLU A 8 32.26 -32.40 22.63
C GLU A 8 31.69 -31.09 23.19
N ILE A 9 32.17 -30.62 24.33
CA ILE A 9 31.81 -29.32 24.89
C ILE A 9 32.43 -28.17 24.08
N ALA A 10 33.67 -28.35 23.65
CA ALA A 10 34.32 -27.36 22.77
C ALA A 10 33.65 -27.24 21.40
N SER A 11 33.15 -28.34 20.82
CA SER A 11 32.41 -28.28 19.55
C SER A 11 31.04 -27.58 19.67
N CYS A 12 30.37 -27.67 20.82
CA CYS A 12 29.16 -26.89 21.11
C CYS A 12 29.43 -25.39 21.29
N LEU A 13 30.57 -25.04 21.88
CA LEU A 13 31.00 -23.63 22.05
C LEU A 13 31.41 -23.02 20.71
N VAL A 14 32.11 -23.78 19.87
CA VAL A 14 32.46 -23.35 18.48
C VAL A 14 31.21 -23.15 17.63
N GLY A 15 30.15 -23.94 17.83
CA GLY A 15 28.85 -23.73 17.20
C GLY A 15 28.17 -22.44 17.65
N SER A 16 28.31 -22.04 18.92
CA SER A 16 27.77 -20.78 19.43
C SER A 16 28.58 -19.56 18.96
N GLU A 17 29.91 -19.71 18.83
CA GLU A 17 30.77 -18.65 18.26
C GLU A 17 30.51 -18.44 16.75
N MET A 18 30.12 -19.49 16.03
CA MET A 18 29.75 -19.37 14.62
C MET A 18 28.45 -18.58 14.42
N CYS A 19 27.52 -18.62 15.39
CA CYS A 19 26.36 -17.76 15.41
C CYS A 19 26.68 -16.28 15.67
N ILE A 20 27.77 -15.97 16.36
CA ILE A 20 28.20 -14.60 16.64
C ILE A 20 29.03 -14.02 15.50
N ARG A 21 29.72 -14.86 14.73
CA ARG A 21 30.59 -14.45 13.62
C ARG A 21 29.82 -13.98 12.37
N ASP A 22 28.53 -14.31 12.27
CA ASP A 22 27.64 -13.82 11.21
C ASP A 22 27.15 -12.36 11.43
N SER A 23 27.62 -11.70 12.47
CA SER A 23 27.30 -10.30 12.80
C SER A 23 27.91 -9.26 11.85
N ASN A 24 28.60 -9.70 10.79
CA ASN A 24 29.07 -8.80 9.73
C ASN A 24 28.17 -8.85 8.47
N LYS A 25 26.96 -9.40 8.63
CA LYS A 25 25.90 -9.24 7.62
C LYS A 25 25.49 -7.77 7.59
N THR A 26 25.45 -7.19 6.41
CA THR A 26 24.95 -5.82 6.23
C THR A 26 23.62 -5.67 6.96
N MET A 27 23.34 -4.52 7.59
CA MET A 27 22.09 -4.27 8.34
C MET A 27 20.81 -4.69 7.58
N LEU A 28 20.89 -4.78 6.24
CA LEU A 28 19.81 -5.23 5.36
C LEU A 28 19.65 -6.76 5.30
N ASP A 29 20.52 -7.55 5.94
CA ASP A 29 20.35 -9.01 6.03
C ASP A 29 19.41 -9.41 7.17
N ASP A 30 19.24 -8.55 8.16
CA ASP A 30 18.30 -8.76 9.24
C ASP A 30 16.86 -8.52 8.77
N PHE A 31 16.00 -9.54 8.92
CA PHE A 31 14.59 -9.46 8.56
C PHE A 31 13.85 -8.35 9.33
N MET A 32 14.23 -8.09 10.59
CA MET A 32 13.61 -7.06 11.43
C MET A 32 13.90 -5.65 10.88
N THR A 33 15.13 -5.42 10.41
CA THR A 33 15.52 -4.13 9.79
C THR A 33 14.77 -3.90 8.48
N ARG A 34 14.61 -4.94 7.65
CA ARG A 34 13.84 -4.84 6.41
C ARG A 34 12.37 -4.56 6.68
N ALA A 35 11.76 -5.27 7.63
CA ALA A 35 10.38 -5.05 8.05
C ALA A 35 10.17 -3.60 8.53
N THR A 36 11.07 -3.11 9.37
CA THR A 36 11.01 -1.73 9.90
C THR A 36 11.12 -0.70 8.79
N LEU A 37 12.10 -0.85 7.88
CA LEU A 37 12.29 0.06 6.74
C LEU A 37 11.09 0.03 5.78
N ALA A 38 10.51 -1.14 5.53
CA ALA A 38 9.31 -1.27 4.71
C ALA A 38 8.11 -0.56 5.37
N GLY A 39 7.89 -0.77 6.67
CA GLY A 39 6.83 -0.10 7.42
C GLY A 39 6.97 1.42 7.44
N ILE A 40 8.19 1.94 7.65
CA ILE A 40 8.48 3.38 7.57
C ILE A 40 8.18 3.91 6.16
N GLY A 41 8.60 3.22 5.11
CA GLY A 41 8.34 3.62 3.73
C GLY A 41 6.85 3.74 3.43
N VAL A 42 6.06 2.72 3.82
CA VAL A 42 4.60 2.74 3.67
C VAL A 42 3.97 3.86 4.48
N ALA A 43 4.39 4.07 5.72
CA ALA A 43 3.87 5.14 6.58
C ALA A 43 4.15 6.54 6.00
N LEU A 44 5.34 6.76 5.45
CA LEU A 44 5.72 8.03 4.83
C LEU A 44 4.84 8.35 3.61
N THR A 45 4.52 7.39 2.75
CA THR A 45 3.66 7.62 1.59
C THR A 45 2.19 7.79 1.97
N SER A 46 1.71 7.02 2.93
CA SER A 46 0.30 7.06 3.36
C SER A 46 -0.06 8.34 4.11
N ALA A 47 0.87 8.96 4.85
CA ALA A 47 0.60 10.15 5.63
C ALA A 47 0.13 11.36 4.80
N PRO A 48 0.86 11.86 3.80
CA PRO A 48 0.42 13.00 3.00
C PRO A 48 -0.79 12.68 2.13
N LEU A 49 -0.85 11.48 1.54
CA LEU A 49 -1.98 11.05 0.73
C LEU A 49 -3.25 10.88 1.57
N GLY A 50 -3.13 10.37 2.79
CA GLY A 50 -4.25 10.26 3.73
C GLY A 50 -4.89 11.61 4.05
N CYS A 51 -4.11 12.69 4.18
CA CYS A 51 -4.65 14.03 4.35
C CYS A 51 -5.56 14.44 3.18
N PHE A 52 -5.13 14.21 1.93
CA PHE A 52 -5.94 14.49 0.75
C PHE A 52 -7.20 13.63 0.69
N VAL A 53 -7.11 12.34 1.05
CA VAL A 53 -8.25 11.41 1.13
C VAL A 53 -9.30 11.90 2.12
N VAL A 54 -8.88 12.32 3.32
CA VAL A 54 -9.78 12.84 4.36
C VAL A 54 -10.39 14.18 3.95
N TRP A 55 -9.63 15.08 3.34
CA TRP A 55 -10.14 16.37 2.87
C TRP A 55 -11.15 16.24 1.74
N ARG A 56 -10.92 15.30 0.81
CA ARG A 56 -11.82 15.00 -0.31
C ARG A 56 -12.99 14.07 0.03
N ARG A 57 -13.08 13.60 1.28
CA ARG A 57 -14.10 12.66 1.76
C ARG A 57 -14.12 11.34 0.96
N MET A 58 -12.96 10.87 0.53
CA MET A 58 -12.80 9.65 -0.28
C MET A 58 -12.33 8.46 0.59
N ALA A 59 -12.93 8.28 1.78
CA ALA A 59 -12.49 7.28 2.75
C ALA A 59 -12.53 5.85 2.18
N TYR A 60 -13.56 5.50 1.41
CA TYR A 60 -13.70 4.16 0.80
C TYR A 60 -12.74 3.89 -0.36
N PHE A 61 -12.02 4.91 -0.86
CA PHE A 61 -11.14 4.73 -2.02
C PHE A 61 -10.01 3.73 -1.75
N GLY A 62 -9.42 3.78 -0.57
CA GLY A 62 -8.34 2.87 -0.15
C GLY A 62 -8.80 1.41 -0.16
N GLU A 63 -9.94 1.15 0.45
CA GLU A 63 -10.54 -0.18 0.52
C GLU A 63 -10.96 -0.71 -0.87
N ALA A 64 -11.64 0.12 -1.65
CA ALA A 64 -12.08 -0.25 -3.00
C ALA A 64 -10.91 -0.61 -3.91
N THR A 65 -9.83 0.18 -3.87
CA THR A 65 -8.64 -0.07 -4.68
C THR A 65 -7.88 -1.31 -4.20
N ALA A 66 -7.83 -1.55 -2.90
CA ALA A 66 -7.22 -2.74 -2.32
C ALA A 66 -7.98 -4.03 -2.71
N HIS A 67 -9.32 -4.01 -2.69
CA HIS A 67 -10.14 -5.11 -3.21
C HIS A 67 -9.98 -5.31 -4.71
N ALA A 68 -9.90 -4.24 -5.49
CA ALA A 68 -9.61 -4.34 -6.92
C ALA A 68 -8.22 -4.95 -7.20
N ALA A 69 -7.22 -4.63 -6.38
CA ALA A 69 -5.90 -5.20 -6.51
C ALA A 69 -5.89 -6.73 -6.28
N MET A 70 -6.80 -7.27 -5.43
CA MET A 70 -7.00 -8.72 -5.30
C MET A 70 -7.43 -9.37 -6.61
N LEU A 71 -8.30 -8.73 -7.38
CA LEU A 71 -8.63 -9.19 -8.73
C LEU A 71 -7.37 -9.21 -9.62
N GLY A 72 -6.51 -8.20 -9.50
CA GLY A 72 -5.23 -8.15 -10.21
C GLY A 72 -4.29 -9.30 -9.84
N VAL A 73 -4.22 -9.65 -8.56
CA VAL A 73 -3.48 -10.84 -8.08
C VAL A 73 -4.06 -12.11 -8.69
N ALA A 74 -5.38 -12.28 -8.67
CA ALA A 74 -6.05 -13.46 -9.24
C ALA A 74 -5.77 -13.63 -10.74
N ILE A 75 -5.85 -12.54 -11.51
CA ILE A 75 -5.54 -12.53 -12.94
C ILE A 75 -4.06 -12.84 -13.19
N SER A 76 -3.15 -12.28 -12.40
CA SER A 76 -1.72 -12.54 -12.54
C SER A 76 -1.37 -13.99 -12.33
N LEU A 77 -2.01 -14.64 -11.36
CA LEU A 77 -1.82 -16.07 -11.10
C LEU A 77 -2.38 -16.92 -12.25
N ALA A 78 -3.53 -16.54 -12.80
CA ALA A 78 -4.11 -17.22 -13.95
C ALA A 78 -3.22 -17.13 -15.19
N LEU A 79 -2.57 -15.98 -15.42
CA LEU A 79 -1.71 -15.72 -16.58
C LEU A 79 -0.22 -16.04 -16.32
N GLN A 80 0.14 -16.46 -15.09
CA GLN A 80 1.53 -16.73 -14.67
C GLN A 80 2.47 -15.51 -14.87
N VAL A 81 1.96 -14.29 -14.65
CA VAL A 81 2.71 -13.03 -14.73
C VAL A 81 3.07 -12.55 -13.32
N SER A 82 3.86 -11.48 -13.22
CA SER A 82 4.23 -10.90 -11.93
C SER A 82 3.00 -10.43 -11.14
N ILE A 83 2.83 -10.93 -9.92
CA ILE A 83 1.70 -10.64 -9.04
C ILE A 83 1.60 -9.13 -8.75
N PHE A 84 2.76 -8.49 -8.50
CA PHE A 84 2.84 -7.06 -8.27
C PHE A 84 2.36 -6.24 -9.48
N GLY A 85 2.81 -6.63 -10.69
CA GLY A 85 2.41 -5.96 -11.94
C GLY A 85 0.91 -6.00 -12.18
N GLY A 86 0.27 -7.16 -11.96
CA GLY A 86 -1.17 -7.27 -12.14
C GLY A 86 -1.98 -6.56 -11.07
N ALA A 87 -1.57 -6.63 -9.80
CA ALA A 87 -2.21 -5.86 -8.74
C ALA A 87 -2.15 -4.36 -9.02
N LEU A 88 -0.97 -3.85 -9.43
CA LEU A 88 -0.77 -2.46 -9.79
C LEU A 88 -1.63 -2.05 -11.00
N LEU A 89 -1.64 -2.86 -12.06
CA LEU A 89 -2.39 -2.57 -13.28
C LEU A 89 -3.89 -2.46 -12.99
N VAL A 90 -4.47 -3.41 -12.28
CA VAL A 90 -5.90 -3.39 -11.94
C VAL A 90 -6.23 -2.25 -11.00
N ALA A 91 -5.38 -1.95 -10.02
CA ALA A 91 -5.54 -0.79 -9.14
C ALA A 91 -5.54 0.54 -9.92
N LEU A 92 -4.65 0.69 -10.91
CA LEU A 92 -4.59 1.87 -11.77
C LEU A 92 -5.83 1.99 -12.68
N ILE A 93 -6.27 0.88 -13.27
CA ILE A 93 -7.51 0.86 -14.09
C ILE A 93 -8.70 1.26 -13.22
N MET A 94 -8.84 0.65 -12.04
CA MET A 94 -9.92 0.96 -11.11
C MET A 94 -9.94 2.44 -10.74
N SER A 95 -8.78 3.00 -10.41
CA SER A 95 -8.60 4.40 -10.09
C SER A 95 -9.02 5.32 -11.25
N ALA A 96 -8.62 5.00 -12.48
CA ALA A 96 -8.98 5.76 -13.67
C ALA A 96 -10.49 5.69 -13.96
N VAL A 97 -11.10 4.50 -13.89
CA VAL A 97 -12.52 4.29 -14.12
C VAL A 97 -13.36 5.06 -13.09
N VAL A 98 -13.04 4.94 -11.80
CA VAL A 98 -13.77 5.65 -10.74
C VAL A 98 -13.66 7.16 -10.92
N THR A 99 -12.48 7.68 -11.26
CA THR A 99 -12.28 9.12 -11.48
C THR A 99 -13.08 9.63 -12.68
N GLN A 100 -13.20 8.85 -13.75
CA GLN A 100 -13.98 9.24 -14.94
C GLN A 100 -15.49 9.19 -14.68
N LEU A 101 -15.98 8.22 -13.90
CA LEU A 101 -17.38 8.07 -13.60
C LEU A 101 -17.86 9.00 -12.48
N SER A 102 -17.00 9.36 -11.56
CA SER A 102 -17.29 10.24 -10.40
C SER A 102 -17.79 11.65 -10.79
N GLY A 103 -17.80 12.02 -12.05
CA GLY A 103 -18.34 13.31 -12.51
C GLY A 103 -19.67 13.21 -13.25
N ARG A 104 -20.30 12.02 -13.32
CA ARG A 104 -21.50 11.74 -14.14
C ARG A 104 -22.73 11.38 -13.31
N ASN A 105 -23.15 12.22 -12.38
CA ASN A 105 -24.36 12.02 -11.55
C ASN A 105 -24.36 10.81 -10.58
N TYR A 106 -23.25 10.13 -10.41
CA TYR A 106 -23.15 9.02 -9.45
C TYR A 106 -22.38 9.48 -8.20
N ALA A 107 -22.88 9.12 -7.04
CA ALA A 107 -22.14 9.31 -5.79
C ALA A 107 -20.85 8.46 -5.82
N THR A 108 -19.72 9.09 -5.55
CA THR A 108 -18.40 8.44 -5.59
C THR A 108 -18.34 7.21 -4.70
N ASP A 109 -18.93 7.29 -3.49
CA ASP A 109 -18.95 6.18 -2.53
C ASP A 109 -19.76 4.97 -3.05
N THR A 110 -20.86 5.22 -3.76
CA THR A 110 -21.65 4.13 -4.38
C THR A 110 -20.87 3.41 -5.47
N LEU A 111 -20.18 4.18 -6.34
CA LEU A 111 -19.32 3.60 -7.36
C LEU A 111 -18.19 2.77 -6.74
N LEU A 112 -17.53 3.32 -5.73
CA LEU A 112 -16.45 2.62 -5.03
C LEU A 112 -16.93 1.31 -4.41
N GLY A 113 -18.09 1.31 -3.74
CA GLY A 113 -18.65 0.10 -3.14
C GLY A 113 -19.00 -0.97 -4.17
N VAL A 114 -19.67 -0.60 -5.27
CA VAL A 114 -20.03 -1.54 -6.34
C VAL A 114 -18.79 -2.14 -6.98
N PHE A 115 -17.82 -1.32 -7.37
CA PHE A 115 -16.60 -1.81 -8.03
C PHE A 115 -15.72 -2.64 -7.09
N ALA A 116 -15.62 -2.26 -5.81
CA ALA A 116 -14.85 -2.99 -4.81
C ALA A 116 -15.36 -4.43 -4.66
N HIS A 117 -16.65 -4.57 -4.36
CA HIS A 117 -17.22 -5.89 -4.12
C HIS A 117 -17.33 -6.72 -5.39
N SER A 118 -17.61 -6.10 -6.54
CA SER A 118 -17.61 -6.81 -7.82
C SER A 118 -16.24 -7.35 -8.18
N ALA A 119 -15.19 -6.53 -8.03
CA ALA A 119 -13.81 -6.94 -8.28
C ALA A 119 -13.37 -8.06 -7.34
N LEU A 120 -13.69 -7.94 -6.04
CA LEU A 120 -13.39 -8.98 -5.05
C LEU A 120 -14.11 -10.30 -5.41
N ALA A 121 -15.40 -10.25 -5.72
CA ALA A 121 -16.18 -11.44 -6.08
C ALA A 121 -15.62 -12.14 -7.32
N VAL A 122 -15.33 -11.38 -8.38
CA VAL A 122 -14.72 -11.93 -9.60
C VAL A 122 -13.33 -12.50 -9.32
N GLY A 123 -12.52 -11.80 -8.52
CA GLY A 123 -11.20 -12.27 -8.11
C GLY A 123 -11.27 -13.61 -7.38
N LEU A 124 -12.16 -13.77 -6.42
CA LEU A 124 -12.35 -15.02 -5.68
C LEU A 124 -12.84 -16.16 -6.59
N VAL A 125 -13.74 -15.87 -7.54
CA VAL A 125 -14.19 -16.88 -8.52
C VAL A 125 -13.03 -17.34 -9.39
N ILE A 126 -12.19 -16.43 -9.92
CA ILE A 126 -11.02 -16.79 -10.71
C ILE A 126 -10.08 -17.69 -9.90
N VAL A 127 -9.77 -17.31 -8.65
CA VAL A 127 -8.91 -18.11 -7.78
C VAL A 127 -9.50 -19.51 -7.52
N SER A 128 -10.83 -19.62 -7.32
CA SER A 128 -11.47 -20.90 -7.06
C SER A 128 -11.43 -21.85 -8.27
N LEU A 129 -11.34 -21.30 -9.48
CA LEU A 129 -11.23 -22.09 -10.73
C LEU A 129 -9.81 -22.55 -11.01
N LEU A 130 -8.79 -21.96 -10.35
CA LEU A 130 -7.40 -22.34 -10.52
C LEU A 130 -7.06 -23.58 -9.68
N SER A 131 -7.06 -24.73 -10.33
CA SER A 131 -6.66 -25.99 -9.70
C SER A 131 -5.15 -25.98 -9.41
N GLY A 132 -4.78 -26.20 -8.13
CA GLY A 132 -3.37 -26.34 -7.71
C GLY A 132 -2.72 -25.11 -7.09
N VAL A 133 -3.36 -23.95 -7.10
CA VAL A 133 -2.85 -22.74 -6.44
C VAL A 133 -3.50 -22.63 -5.05
N ARG A 134 -2.72 -22.95 -4.02
CA ARG A 134 -3.11 -22.62 -2.62
C ARG A 134 -2.71 -21.19 -2.35
N LEU A 135 -3.60 -20.25 -2.63
CA LEU A 135 -3.42 -18.88 -2.15
C LEU A 135 -3.61 -18.85 -0.64
N ASP A 136 -2.60 -18.40 0.05
CA ASP A 136 -2.78 -17.98 1.42
C ASP A 136 -3.47 -16.61 1.43
N LEU A 137 -4.81 -16.65 1.36
CA LEU A 137 -5.64 -15.43 1.40
C LEU A 137 -5.38 -14.63 2.68
N MET A 138 -4.98 -15.29 3.77
CA MET A 138 -4.62 -14.63 5.02
C MET A 138 -3.39 -13.75 4.86
N ALA A 139 -2.36 -14.21 4.14
CA ALA A 139 -1.16 -13.41 3.88
C ALA A 139 -1.48 -12.13 3.06
N TYR A 140 -2.43 -12.17 2.14
CA TYR A 140 -2.85 -10.99 1.39
C TYR A 140 -3.78 -10.06 2.18
N LEU A 141 -4.65 -10.61 3.04
CA LEU A 141 -5.57 -9.80 3.86
C LEU A 141 -4.84 -9.07 4.99
N PHE A 142 -3.93 -9.75 5.67
CA PHE A 142 -3.22 -9.20 6.84
C PHE A 142 -1.81 -8.70 6.49
N GLY A 143 -1.28 -9.05 5.31
CA GLY A 143 0.10 -8.79 4.93
C GLY A 143 1.08 -9.72 5.63
N ASP A 144 2.30 -9.77 5.11
CA ASP A 144 3.43 -10.46 5.75
C ASP A 144 4.66 -9.56 5.75
N ILE A 145 4.73 -8.69 6.76
CA ILE A 145 5.83 -7.74 6.91
C ILE A 145 7.18 -8.44 7.13
N LEU A 146 7.18 -9.68 7.62
CA LEU A 146 8.41 -10.43 7.88
C LEU A 146 8.96 -11.11 6.62
N ALA A 147 8.11 -11.36 5.62
CA ALA A 147 8.50 -11.96 4.34
C ALA A 147 9.02 -10.93 3.33
N VAL A 148 9.27 -9.67 3.73
CA VAL A 148 9.77 -8.62 2.83
C VAL A 148 11.18 -8.95 2.36
N SER A 149 11.35 -9.09 1.03
CA SER A 149 12.63 -9.31 0.38
C SER A 149 13.39 -7.99 0.17
N ARG A 150 14.67 -8.07 -0.22
CA ARG A 150 15.46 -6.89 -0.61
C ARG A 150 14.91 -6.22 -1.87
N GLU A 151 14.40 -7.00 -2.81
CA GLU A 151 13.78 -6.50 -4.03
C GLU A 151 12.50 -5.71 -3.70
N ASP A 152 11.67 -6.24 -2.80
CA ASP A 152 10.48 -5.52 -2.32
C ASP A 152 10.84 -4.18 -1.68
N LEU A 153 11.91 -4.14 -0.89
CA LEU A 153 12.38 -2.91 -0.26
C LEU A 153 12.79 -1.86 -1.30
N THR A 154 13.46 -2.26 -2.39
CA THR A 154 13.82 -1.33 -3.47
C THR A 154 12.58 -0.79 -4.20
N ILE A 155 11.56 -1.63 -4.41
CA ILE A 155 10.28 -1.23 -5.00
C ILE A 155 9.54 -0.25 -4.08
N ILE A 156 9.51 -0.53 -2.78
CA ILE A 156 8.86 0.33 -1.80
C ILE A 156 9.51 1.71 -1.78
N TRP A 157 10.84 1.79 -1.62
CA TRP A 157 11.55 3.06 -1.56
C TRP A 157 11.56 3.82 -2.90
N GLY A 158 11.59 3.09 -4.01
CA GLY A 158 11.37 3.67 -5.34
C GLY A 158 9.98 4.31 -5.46
N GLY A 159 8.95 3.63 -4.99
CA GLY A 159 7.59 4.16 -4.91
C GLY A 159 7.46 5.35 -3.96
N VAL A 160 8.10 5.30 -2.79
CA VAL A 160 8.18 6.44 -1.85
C VAL A 160 8.74 7.67 -2.57
N ALA A 161 9.91 7.53 -3.20
CA ALA A 161 10.58 8.63 -3.89
C ALA A 161 9.70 9.21 -5.02
N LEU A 162 9.09 8.34 -5.82
CA LEU A 162 8.20 8.74 -6.92
C LEU A 162 6.99 9.52 -6.41
N ILE A 163 6.32 9.03 -5.36
CA ILE A 163 5.12 9.66 -4.80
C ILE A 163 5.47 11.00 -4.15
N PHE A 164 6.56 11.08 -3.38
CA PHE A 164 7.02 12.33 -2.82
C PHE A 164 7.39 13.36 -3.88
N ALA A 165 8.11 12.96 -4.92
CA ALA A 165 8.46 13.83 -6.03
C ALA A 165 7.20 14.34 -6.74
N LEU A 166 6.20 13.48 -6.96
CA LEU A 166 4.94 13.84 -7.61
C LEU A 166 4.11 14.79 -6.74
N ILE A 167 3.97 14.50 -5.45
CA ILE A 167 3.25 15.36 -4.51
C ILE A 167 3.95 16.72 -4.38
N ALA A 168 5.29 16.74 -4.23
CA ALA A 168 6.04 17.98 -4.12
C ALA A 168 5.91 18.85 -5.38
N TRP A 169 5.99 18.24 -6.56
CA TRP A 169 5.82 18.94 -7.83
C TRP A 169 4.40 19.48 -8.01
N ARG A 170 3.38 18.72 -7.63
CA ARG A 170 1.96 19.06 -7.83
C ARG A 170 1.27 19.55 -6.56
N TRP A 171 2.03 19.92 -5.53
CA TRP A 171 1.47 20.31 -4.22
C TRP A 171 0.42 21.40 -4.32
N THR A 172 0.77 22.52 -4.97
CA THR A 172 -0.14 23.68 -5.08
C THR A 172 -1.39 23.38 -5.91
N PRO A 173 -1.32 22.76 -7.12
CA PRO A 173 -2.50 22.34 -7.85
C PRO A 173 -3.40 21.39 -7.07
N LEU A 174 -2.82 20.36 -6.43
CA LEU A 174 -3.56 19.38 -5.64
C LEU A 174 -4.28 20.04 -4.46
N LEU A 175 -3.62 20.97 -3.77
CA LEU A 175 -4.20 21.69 -2.63
C LEU A 175 -5.36 22.58 -3.08
N ILE A 176 -5.18 23.38 -4.12
CA ILE A 176 -6.21 24.28 -4.62
C ILE A 176 -7.46 23.51 -5.08
N THR A 177 -7.26 22.44 -5.86
CA THR A 177 -8.38 21.60 -6.35
C THR A 177 -9.08 20.84 -5.23
N THR A 178 -8.40 20.62 -4.11
CA THR A 178 -8.98 19.94 -2.95
C THR A 178 -9.81 20.90 -2.10
N LEU A 179 -9.42 22.17 -2.04
CA LEU A 179 -10.11 23.19 -1.25
C LEU A 179 -11.34 23.75 -2.00
N ASN A 180 -11.19 24.09 -3.27
CA ASN A 180 -12.27 24.66 -4.08
C ASN A 180 -12.05 24.41 -5.58
N GLU A 181 -12.95 23.68 -6.21
CA GLU A 181 -12.89 23.37 -7.65
C GLU A 181 -13.10 24.61 -8.53
N GLU A 182 -13.97 25.55 -8.12
CA GLU A 182 -14.22 26.78 -8.89
C GLU A 182 -12.97 27.66 -8.93
N LEU A 183 -12.26 27.76 -7.81
CA LEU A 183 -10.99 28.48 -7.73
C LEU A 183 -9.92 27.82 -8.61
N ALA A 184 -9.92 26.51 -8.71
CA ALA A 184 -9.02 25.79 -9.59
C ALA A 184 -9.29 26.12 -11.06
N TYR A 185 -10.55 26.13 -11.49
CA TYR A 185 -10.94 26.55 -12.84
C TYR A 185 -10.56 28.01 -13.12
N ALA A 186 -10.77 28.91 -12.17
CA ALA A 186 -10.41 30.32 -12.31
C ALA A 186 -8.88 30.52 -12.51
N LYS A 187 -8.05 29.61 -11.95
CA LYS A 187 -6.59 29.59 -12.15
C LYS A 187 -6.14 28.81 -13.37
N GLY A 188 -7.06 28.35 -14.24
CA GLY A 188 -6.74 27.57 -15.42
C GLY A 188 -6.28 26.13 -15.14
N LEU A 189 -6.47 25.64 -13.91
CA LEU A 189 -6.19 24.25 -13.54
C LEU A 189 -7.36 23.37 -13.95
N ASN A 190 -7.07 22.12 -14.30
CA ASN A 190 -8.10 21.13 -14.61
C ASN A 190 -8.31 20.19 -13.40
N PRO A 191 -9.39 20.34 -12.60
CA PRO A 191 -9.61 19.56 -11.40
C PRO A 191 -9.66 18.05 -11.64
N ARG A 192 -10.19 17.63 -12.80
CA ARG A 192 -10.26 16.20 -13.17
C ARG A 192 -8.87 15.58 -13.35
N ARG A 193 -7.92 16.34 -13.93
CA ARG A 193 -6.53 15.85 -14.07
C ARG A 193 -5.85 15.72 -12.70
N GLU A 194 -6.03 16.69 -11.84
CA GLU A 194 -5.44 16.67 -10.50
C GLU A 194 -6.06 15.54 -9.65
N GLN A 195 -7.35 15.31 -9.77
CA GLN A 195 -8.03 14.19 -9.13
C GLN A 195 -7.47 12.85 -9.64
N LEU A 196 -7.27 12.70 -10.93
CA LEU A 196 -6.70 11.49 -11.53
C LEU A 196 -5.27 11.26 -11.03
N ILE A 197 -4.44 12.30 -10.96
CA ILE A 197 -3.08 12.20 -10.42
C ILE A 197 -3.11 11.73 -8.97
N LEU A 198 -3.99 12.30 -8.15
CA LEU A 198 -4.13 11.91 -6.74
C LEU A 198 -4.58 10.44 -6.60
N THR A 199 -5.61 10.03 -7.35
CA THR A 199 -6.13 8.66 -7.26
C THR A 199 -5.16 7.64 -7.82
N LEU A 200 -4.38 7.96 -8.86
CA LEU A 200 -3.30 7.10 -9.34
C LEU A 200 -2.17 6.98 -8.31
N SER A 201 -1.80 8.07 -7.65
CA SER A 201 -0.80 8.04 -6.57
C SER A 201 -1.26 7.15 -5.41
N LEU A 202 -2.54 7.23 -5.04
CA LEU A 202 -3.14 6.37 -4.03
C LEU A 202 -3.12 4.90 -4.47
N ALA A 203 -3.48 4.60 -5.72
CA ALA A 203 -3.45 3.24 -6.26
C ALA A 203 -2.04 2.63 -6.23
N ILE A 204 -1.02 3.41 -6.58
CA ILE A 204 0.39 2.99 -6.49
C ILE A 204 0.78 2.69 -5.05
N THR A 205 0.45 3.59 -4.12
CA THR A 205 0.73 3.41 -2.69
C THR A 205 0.08 2.13 -2.16
N ILE A 206 -1.19 1.90 -2.49
CA ILE A 206 -1.93 0.72 -2.06
C ILE A 206 -1.29 -0.55 -2.63
N ALA A 207 -0.98 -0.58 -3.93
CA ALA A 207 -0.37 -1.74 -4.57
C ALA A 207 0.99 -2.13 -3.94
N ILE A 208 1.82 -1.13 -3.59
CA ILE A 208 3.10 -1.35 -2.91
C ILE A 208 2.89 -1.85 -1.49
N SER A 209 1.88 -1.33 -0.80
CA SER A 209 1.65 -1.59 0.62
C SER A 209 0.96 -2.93 0.89
N ILE A 210 0.23 -3.50 -0.09
CA ILE A 210 -0.53 -4.75 0.09
C ILE A 210 0.33 -5.88 0.66
N LYS A 211 1.53 -6.07 0.12
CA LYS A 211 2.42 -7.16 0.54
C LYS A 211 2.91 -6.99 1.98
N VAL A 212 3.14 -5.75 2.41
CA VAL A 212 3.71 -5.42 3.72
C VAL A 212 2.66 -5.39 4.81
N VAL A 213 1.55 -4.70 4.55
CA VAL A 213 0.55 -4.31 5.56
C VAL A 213 -0.77 -5.07 5.37
N GLY A 214 -1.01 -5.60 4.16
CA GLY A 214 -2.26 -6.27 3.82
C GLY A 214 -3.42 -5.32 3.54
N ILE A 215 -4.46 -5.85 2.91
CA ILE A 215 -5.61 -5.08 2.42
C ILE A 215 -6.37 -4.38 3.53
N LEU A 216 -6.59 -5.08 4.66
CA LEU A 216 -7.42 -4.56 5.75
C LEU A 216 -6.76 -3.38 6.47
N LEU A 217 -5.45 -3.43 6.66
CA LEU A 217 -4.74 -2.43 7.46
C LEU A 217 -4.39 -1.18 6.64
N ILE A 218 -4.28 -1.28 5.30
CA ILE A 218 -3.96 -0.13 4.43
C ILE A 218 -4.99 0.98 4.56
N ALA A 219 -6.29 0.64 4.50
CA ALA A 219 -7.37 1.62 4.64
C ALA A 219 -7.29 2.35 5.99
N ALA A 220 -7.02 1.60 7.06
CA ALA A 220 -6.85 2.15 8.39
C ALA A 220 -5.62 3.07 8.48
N MET A 221 -4.46 2.65 7.97
CA MET A 221 -3.23 3.46 7.96
C MET A 221 -3.37 4.75 7.16
N LEU A 222 -4.18 4.74 6.10
CA LEU A 222 -4.39 5.92 5.28
C LEU A 222 -5.30 6.95 5.98
N ILE A 223 -6.34 6.49 6.66
CA ILE A 223 -7.41 7.35 7.19
C ILE A 223 -7.16 7.78 8.62
N ILE A 224 -6.78 6.86 9.51
CA ILE A 224 -6.72 7.12 10.95
C ILE A 224 -5.73 8.23 11.30
N PRO A 225 -4.45 8.22 10.85
CA PRO A 225 -3.50 9.27 11.21
C PRO A 225 -3.92 10.64 10.68
N ALA A 226 -4.46 10.69 9.46
CA ALA A 226 -4.91 11.93 8.84
C ALA A 226 -6.15 12.52 9.52
N ALA A 227 -7.12 11.67 9.91
CA ALA A 227 -8.30 12.09 10.64
C ALA A 227 -7.96 12.62 12.05
N MET A 228 -7.03 11.97 12.73
CA MET A 228 -6.51 12.40 14.03
C MET A 228 -5.80 13.75 13.93
N ALA A 229 -4.90 13.91 12.96
CA ALA A 229 -4.18 15.16 12.71
C ALA A 229 -5.14 16.32 12.43
N ARG A 230 -6.20 16.11 11.66
CA ARG A 230 -7.24 17.10 11.38
C ARG A 230 -7.97 17.54 12.64
N ASN A 231 -8.31 16.61 13.53
CA ASN A 231 -9.01 16.94 14.78
C ASN A 231 -8.12 17.72 15.74
N LEU A 232 -6.83 17.41 15.82
CA LEU A 232 -5.85 18.12 16.64
C LEU A 232 -5.63 19.56 16.12
N SER A 233 -5.46 19.71 14.81
CA SER A 233 -5.31 21.03 14.16
C SER A 233 -6.51 21.93 14.38
N ARG A 234 -7.73 21.39 14.33
CA ARG A 234 -8.96 22.17 14.55
C ARG A 234 -9.10 22.68 15.98
N LYS A 235 -8.64 21.92 16.98
CA LYS A 235 -8.63 22.36 18.38
C LYS A 235 -7.60 23.46 18.66
N SER A 236 -6.48 23.46 17.93
CA SER A 236 -5.40 24.44 18.06
C SER A 236 -5.77 25.83 17.48
N ILE A 237 -6.78 25.92 16.62
CA ILE A 237 -7.25 27.18 16.01
C ILE A 237 -8.36 27.85 16.85
N VAL A 238 -8.93 27.12 17.81
CA VAL A 238 -10.04 27.63 18.67
C VAL A 238 -9.53 28.11 20.03
N LEU A 239 -8.24 28.03 20.32
CA LEU A 239 -7.54 28.62 21.45
C LEU A 239 -6.73 29.83 21.00
#